data_74a50f5aee9254b3a32e8b8d2810fb17
#
_entry.id   74a50f5aee9254b3a32e8b8d2810fb17
#
_cell.length_a   1.000
_cell.length_b   1.000
_cell.length_c   1.000
_cell.angle_alpha   90.00
_cell.angle_beta   90.00
_cell.angle_gamma   90.00
#
_symmetry.space_group_name_H-M   'P 1'
#
loop_
_entity.id
_entity.type
_entity.pdbx_description
1 polymer ?
#
loop_
_entity_poly.entity_id
_entity_poly.type
_entity_poly.pdbx_seq_one_letter_code
_entity_poly.pdbx_strand_id
1 'polypeptide(L)'
;VEVKLANGATLKSKTVILSTGARWRNVNVPGEAAYKNKGVAYCPHCDGPLFKGKDVAVIGGGNSGVEAAIDLAGVVRHVTVVEFMPELKADAVLVKKLHSLPNVTVHTNAQTLEITGEGGKVNGMRYKDRATGVEHLVELEGVFVQIGLVPNTEWLKGTLELTKFGEIVVDAKGQTSLPGVFAA
;
A
#
# COMPACT_ATOMS: atom_id res chain seq x y z
N VAL A 1 7.66 -15.73 -29.97
CA VAL A 1 8.19 -14.91 -28.86
C VAL A 1 9.40 -15.61 -28.24
N GLU A 2 10.42 -14.84 -27.86
CA GLU A 2 11.61 -15.32 -27.19
C GLU A 2 11.76 -14.62 -25.83
N VAL A 3 11.97 -15.41 -24.77
CA VAL A 3 12.17 -14.91 -23.42
C VAL A 3 13.56 -15.31 -22.94
N LYS A 4 14.39 -14.33 -22.63
CA LYS A 4 15.73 -14.54 -22.06
C LYS A 4 15.67 -14.49 -20.54
N LEU A 5 16.21 -15.51 -19.89
CA LEU A 5 16.25 -15.63 -18.44
C LEU A 5 17.55 -15.05 -17.88
N ALA A 6 17.53 -14.65 -16.60
CA ALA A 6 18.69 -14.09 -15.92
C ALA A 6 19.91 -15.04 -15.85
N ASN A 7 19.68 -16.35 -15.90
CA ASN A 7 20.73 -17.39 -15.95
C ASN A 7 21.31 -17.60 -17.36
N GLY A 8 20.91 -16.78 -18.36
CA GLY A 8 21.36 -16.89 -19.77
C GLY A 8 20.55 -17.86 -20.63
N ALA A 9 19.64 -18.64 -20.07
CA ALA A 9 18.80 -19.54 -20.87
C ALA A 9 17.77 -18.75 -21.69
N THR A 10 17.37 -19.33 -22.82
CA THR A 10 16.36 -18.74 -23.70
C THR A 10 15.20 -19.71 -23.89
N LEU A 11 14.00 -19.21 -23.69
CA LEU A 11 12.76 -19.93 -23.96
C LEU A 11 12.12 -19.39 -25.25
N LYS A 12 11.65 -20.29 -26.11
CA LYS A 12 10.92 -19.94 -27.35
C LYS A 12 9.52 -20.48 -27.28
N SER A 13 8.55 -19.64 -27.60
CA SER A 13 7.14 -20.01 -27.62
C SER A 13 6.38 -19.26 -28.70
N LYS A 14 5.20 -19.76 -29.10
CA LYS A 14 4.32 -19.05 -30.05
C LYS A 14 3.66 -17.84 -29.38
N THR A 15 3.31 -17.99 -28.09
CA THR A 15 2.65 -16.97 -27.29
C THR A 15 3.23 -16.93 -25.88
N VAL A 16 3.09 -15.79 -25.21
CA VAL A 16 3.45 -15.58 -23.80
C VAL A 16 2.32 -14.86 -23.10
N ILE A 17 2.00 -15.28 -21.88
CA ILE A 17 1.08 -14.58 -20.98
C ILE A 17 1.88 -14.01 -19.83
N LEU A 18 1.79 -12.70 -19.61
CA LEU A 18 2.44 -11.97 -18.54
C LEU A 18 1.45 -11.79 -17.38
N SER A 19 1.71 -12.46 -16.27
CA SER A 19 0.94 -12.37 -15.02
C SER A 19 1.91 -12.06 -13.87
N THR A 20 2.62 -10.93 -13.97
CA THR A 20 3.72 -10.57 -13.07
C THR A 20 3.26 -9.96 -11.75
N GLY A 21 1.97 -9.61 -11.65
CA GLY A 21 1.35 -9.04 -10.46
C GLY A 21 1.94 -7.67 -10.07
N ALA A 22 1.75 -7.32 -8.82
CA ALA A 22 2.20 -6.08 -8.24
C ALA A 22 2.71 -6.30 -6.81
N ARG A 23 3.48 -5.35 -6.30
CA ARG A 23 3.96 -5.32 -4.91
C ARG A 23 3.42 -4.10 -4.18
N TRP A 24 3.34 -4.17 -2.87
CA TRP A 24 2.96 -3.04 -2.03
C TRP A 24 3.94 -1.87 -2.21
N ARG A 25 3.38 -0.68 -2.29
CA ARG A 25 4.17 0.56 -2.26
C ARG A 25 4.61 0.81 -0.83
N ASN A 26 5.91 1.09 -0.64
CA ASN A 26 6.46 1.48 0.64
C ASN A 26 6.34 2.99 0.86
N VAL A 27 6.24 3.41 2.11
CA VAL A 27 6.32 4.83 2.51
C VAL A 27 7.75 5.35 2.37
N ASN A 28 8.73 4.46 2.54
CA ASN A 28 10.18 4.72 2.52
C ASN A 28 10.64 5.69 3.62
N VAL A 29 10.12 5.49 4.83
CA VAL A 29 10.54 6.23 6.02
C VAL A 29 11.40 5.36 6.95
N PRO A 30 12.23 5.96 7.83
CA PRO A 30 12.92 5.22 8.88
C PRO A 30 11.97 4.32 9.67
N GLY A 31 12.41 3.13 10.03
CA GLY A 31 11.63 2.14 10.77
C GLY A 31 10.75 1.23 9.91
N GLU A 32 10.27 1.65 8.72
CA GLU A 32 9.39 0.81 7.91
C GLU A 32 10.01 -0.57 7.60
N ALA A 33 11.21 -0.58 7.06
CA ALA A 33 11.90 -1.84 6.73
C ALA A 33 12.34 -2.62 7.97
N ALA A 34 12.76 -1.94 9.03
CA ALA A 34 13.24 -2.55 10.27
C ALA A 34 12.12 -3.30 11.02
N TYR A 35 10.91 -2.78 10.96
CA TYR A 35 9.75 -3.33 11.66
C TYR A 35 8.77 -4.07 10.73
N LYS A 36 9.13 -4.32 9.48
CA LYS A 36 8.35 -5.15 8.57
C LYS A 36 8.12 -6.54 9.19
N ASN A 37 6.85 -6.97 9.25
CA ASN A 37 6.38 -8.18 9.95
C ASN A 37 6.65 -8.19 11.47
N LYS A 38 6.96 -7.02 12.06
CA LYS A 38 7.18 -6.81 13.50
C LYS A 38 6.38 -5.62 14.01
N GLY A 39 5.24 -5.36 13.39
CA GLY A 39 4.35 -4.24 13.64
C GLY A 39 4.03 -3.42 12.39
N VAL A 40 4.87 -3.45 11.34
CA VAL A 40 4.54 -2.89 10.03
C VAL A 40 3.99 -4.00 9.14
N ALA A 41 2.78 -3.79 8.61
CA ALA A 41 2.02 -4.72 7.79
C ALA A 41 1.45 -4.04 6.54
N TYR A 42 1.09 -4.86 5.53
CA TYR A 42 0.52 -4.38 4.27
C TYR A 42 -0.82 -5.03 3.94
N CYS A 43 -1.19 -6.09 4.64
CA CYS A 43 -2.46 -6.80 4.44
C CYS A 43 -3.33 -6.70 5.70
N PRO A 44 -4.35 -5.82 5.74
CA PRO A 44 -5.21 -5.68 6.92
C PRO A 44 -5.99 -6.95 7.25
N HIS A 45 -6.46 -7.68 6.25
CA HIS A 45 -7.17 -8.94 6.48
C HIS A 45 -6.26 -10.07 6.98
N CYS A 46 -4.97 -10.09 6.52
CA CYS A 46 -4.02 -11.12 6.91
C CYS A 46 -3.53 -10.91 8.35
N ASP A 47 -3.14 -9.68 8.66
CA ASP A 47 -2.40 -9.34 9.86
C ASP A 47 -3.27 -8.67 10.94
N GLY A 48 -4.42 -8.07 10.56
CA GLY A 48 -5.33 -7.36 11.47
C GLY A 48 -5.68 -8.14 12.73
N PRO A 49 -6.02 -9.44 12.67
CA PRO A 49 -6.32 -10.25 13.86
C PRO A 49 -5.21 -10.27 14.92
N LEU A 50 -3.92 -10.09 14.52
CA LEU A 50 -2.78 -10.05 15.43
C LEU A 50 -2.74 -8.76 16.28
N PHE A 51 -3.51 -7.76 15.89
CA PHE A 51 -3.59 -6.45 16.56
C PHE A 51 -4.89 -6.28 17.36
N LYS A 52 -5.60 -7.37 17.66
CA LYS A 52 -6.83 -7.32 18.47
C LYS A 52 -6.60 -6.58 19.79
N GLY A 53 -7.41 -5.54 20.01
CA GLY A 53 -7.38 -4.72 21.22
C GLY A 53 -6.20 -3.75 21.34
N LYS A 54 -5.37 -3.61 20.28
CA LYS A 54 -4.24 -2.70 20.21
C LYS A 54 -4.62 -1.43 19.45
N ASP A 55 -3.76 -0.41 19.53
CA ASP A 55 -3.84 0.79 18.71
C ASP A 55 -2.99 0.62 17.46
N VAL A 56 -3.53 1.03 16.32
CA VAL A 56 -2.83 0.92 15.03
C VAL A 56 -2.99 2.19 14.20
N ALA A 57 -2.06 2.39 13.27
CA ALA A 57 -2.23 3.39 12.22
C ALA A 57 -2.49 2.73 10.85
N VAL A 58 -3.21 3.45 10.00
CA VAL A 58 -3.32 3.17 8.57
C VAL A 58 -2.74 4.38 7.83
N ILE A 59 -1.72 4.16 7.00
CA ILE A 59 -1.14 5.19 6.14
C ILE A 59 -1.78 5.07 4.76
N GLY A 60 -2.51 6.13 4.36
CA GLY A 60 -3.22 6.22 3.09
C GLY A 60 -4.71 6.43 3.23
N GLY A 61 -5.26 7.38 2.47
CA GLY A 61 -6.66 7.82 2.51
C GLY A 61 -7.43 7.60 1.20
N GLY A 62 -6.95 6.71 0.33
CA GLY A 62 -7.70 6.19 -0.81
C GLY A 62 -8.65 5.05 -0.40
N ASN A 63 -9.37 4.44 -1.35
CA ASN A 63 -10.32 3.36 -1.07
C ASN A 63 -9.69 2.26 -0.22
N SER A 64 -8.54 1.72 -0.61
CA SER A 64 -7.86 0.65 0.14
C SER A 64 -7.51 1.03 1.59
N GLY A 65 -7.05 2.27 1.82
CA GLY A 65 -6.73 2.74 3.17
C GLY A 65 -7.96 2.93 4.04
N VAL A 66 -9.03 3.50 3.48
CA VAL A 66 -10.28 3.73 4.20
C VAL A 66 -10.99 2.40 4.50
N GLU A 67 -11.04 1.46 3.55
CA GLU A 67 -11.56 0.10 3.76
C GLU A 67 -10.76 -0.62 4.85
N ALA A 68 -9.43 -0.58 4.77
CA ALA A 68 -8.56 -1.15 5.79
C ALA A 68 -8.84 -0.59 7.19
N ALA A 69 -9.03 0.73 7.30
CA ALA A 69 -9.32 1.38 8.56
C ALA A 69 -10.70 0.98 9.12
N ILE A 70 -11.71 0.84 8.26
CA ILE A 70 -13.05 0.37 8.64
C ILE A 70 -12.99 -1.06 9.17
N ASP A 71 -12.30 -1.96 8.47
CA ASP A 71 -12.18 -3.37 8.84
C ASP A 71 -11.39 -3.53 10.15
N LEU A 72 -10.27 -2.82 10.27
CA LEU A 72 -9.46 -2.84 11.49
C LEU A 72 -10.20 -2.27 12.69
N ALA A 73 -11.05 -1.24 12.52
CA ALA A 73 -11.84 -0.67 13.60
C ALA A 73 -12.80 -1.70 14.27
N GLY A 74 -13.16 -2.76 13.55
CA GLY A 74 -13.95 -3.89 14.11
C GLY A 74 -13.13 -4.86 14.96
N VAL A 75 -11.79 -4.74 14.99
CA VAL A 75 -10.89 -5.73 15.61
C VAL A 75 -10.00 -5.09 16.66
N VAL A 76 -9.46 -3.89 16.37
CA VAL A 76 -8.48 -3.18 17.20
C VAL A 76 -9.16 -2.23 18.18
N ARG A 77 -8.39 -1.70 19.14
CA ARG A 77 -8.90 -0.71 20.10
C ARG A 77 -9.14 0.65 19.44
N HIS A 78 -8.16 1.12 18.68
CA HIS A 78 -8.22 2.41 17.98
C HIS A 78 -7.45 2.37 16.65
N VAL A 79 -7.97 3.10 15.65
CA VAL A 79 -7.31 3.29 14.34
C VAL A 79 -7.01 4.77 14.12
N THR A 80 -5.76 5.08 13.85
CA THR A 80 -5.33 6.42 13.41
C THR A 80 -5.06 6.38 11.90
N VAL A 81 -5.87 7.06 11.10
CA VAL A 81 -5.65 7.20 9.65
C VAL A 81 -4.79 8.44 9.40
N VAL A 82 -3.70 8.26 8.63
CA VAL A 82 -2.79 9.34 8.25
C VAL A 82 -2.76 9.47 6.74
N GLU A 83 -3.25 10.59 6.22
CA GLU A 83 -3.31 10.90 4.79
C GLU A 83 -2.47 12.14 4.47
N PHE A 84 -1.58 12.00 3.48
CA PHE A 84 -0.71 13.06 3.01
C PHE A 84 -1.47 14.22 2.34
N MET A 85 -2.56 13.93 1.63
CA MET A 85 -3.38 14.93 0.96
C MET A 85 -4.28 15.67 1.95
N PRO A 86 -4.82 16.87 1.57
CA PRO A 86 -5.71 17.64 2.44
C PRO A 86 -7.09 16.99 2.65
N GLU A 87 -7.42 15.96 1.89
CA GLU A 87 -8.68 15.23 1.97
C GLU A 87 -8.50 13.76 1.63
N LEU A 88 -9.40 12.91 2.13
CA LEU A 88 -9.48 11.52 1.74
C LEU A 88 -9.92 11.41 0.29
N LYS A 89 -9.31 10.50 -0.48
CA LYS A 89 -9.62 10.25 -1.90
C LYS A 89 -10.45 8.98 -2.11
N ALA A 90 -11.01 8.44 -1.03
CA ALA A 90 -11.91 7.29 -1.08
C ALA A 90 -13.32 7.72 -1.50
N ASP A 91 -14.12 6.75 -1.91
CA ASP A 91 -15.53 6.94 -2.26
C ASP A 91 -16.31 7.52 -1.07
N ALA A 92 -17.26 8.42 -1.36
CA ALA A 92 -17.99 9.15 -0.34
C ALA A 92 -18.72 8.25 0.67
N VAL A 93 -19.19 7.07 0.23
CA VAL A 93 -19.84 6.10 1.11
C VAL A 93 -18.87 5.52 2.13
N LEU A 94 -17.64 5.24 1.74
CA LEU A 94 -16.57 4.74 2.60
C LEU A 94 -16.14 5.82 3.60
N VAL A 95 -15.92 7.04 3.12
CA VAL A 95 -15.55 8.20 3.96
C VAL A 95 -16.63 8.44 5.02
N LYS A 96 -17.93 8.43 4.63
CA LYS A 96 -19.05 8.57 5.56
C LYS A 96 -19.05 7.45 6.62
N LYS A 97 -18.81 6.21 6.20
CA LYS A 97 -18.73 5.07 7.11
C LYS A 97 -17.57 5.23 8.08
N LEU A 98 -16.38 5.59 7.58
CA LEU A 98 -15.19 5.79 8.40
C LEU A 98 -15.45 6.81 9.52
N HIS A 99 -15.99 7.99 9.17
CA HIS A 99 -16.27 9.05 10.15
C HIS A 99 -17.40 8.71 11.14
N SER A 100 -18.21 7.67 10.89
CA SER A 100 -19.21 7.20 11.83
C SER A 100 -18.65 6.28 12.93
N LEU A 101 -17.38 5.87 12.83
CA LEU A 101 -16.76 4.95 13.76
C LEU A 101 -16.13 5.71 14.93
N PRO A 102 -16.53 5.41 16.20
CA PRO A 102 -16.08 6.17 17.37
C PRO A 102 -14.61 5.92 17.73
N ASN A 103 -14.03 4.82 17.25
CA ASN A 103 -12.65 4.43 17.50
C ASN A 103 -11.72 4.68 16.31
N VAL A 104 -12.06 5.65 15.45
CA VAL A 104 -11.23 6.08 14.33
C VAL A 104 -10.92 7.56 14.43
N THR A 105 -9.66 7.93 14.30
CA THR A 105 -9.18 9.32 14.15
C THR A 105 -8.54 9.49 12.79
N VAL A 106 -8.87 10.58 12.09
CA VAL A 106 -8.34 10.87 10.75
C VAL A 106 -7.50 12.14 10.77
N HIS A 107 -6.26 12.05 10.31
CA HIS A 107 -5.36 13.19 10.10
C HIS A 107 -5.07 13.31 8.60
N THR A 108 -5.57 14.36 7.99
CA THR A 108 -5.22 14.78 6.61
C THR A 108 -4.08 15.81 6.64
N ASN A 109 -3.50 16.17 5.50
CA ASN A 109 -2.27 16.97 5.44
C ASN A 109 -1.12 16.41 6.28
N ALA A 110 -1.12 15.14 6.58
CA ALA A 110 -0.23 14.49 7.51
C ALA A 110 0.83 13.66 6.78
N GLN A 111 2.07 14.08 6.86
CA GLN A 111 3.22 13.39 6.28
C GLN A 111 3.83 12.44 7.31
N THR A 112 3.79 11.16 7.08
CA THR A 112 4.54 10.19 7.91
C THR A 112 6.03 10.47 7.78
N LEU A 113 6.72 10.57 8.93
CA LEU A 113 8.15 10.85 9.00
C LEU A 113 8.96 9.63 9.40
N GLU A 114 8.44 8.84 10.35
CA GLU A 114 9.17 7.73 10.96
C GLU A 114 8.20 6.75 11.62
N ILE A 115 8.56 5.48 11.63
CA ILE A 115 7.92 4.44 12.45
C ILE A 115 8.91 4.08 13.54
N THR A 116 8.54 4.32 14.80
CA THR A 116 9.38 4.06 15.96
C THR A 116 9.13 2.69 16.54
N GLY A 117 10.11 2.16 17.28
CA GLY A 117 9.95 0.89 17.95
C GLY A 117 11.05 0.61 18.94
N GLU A 118 10.78 -0.34 19.80
CA GLU A 118 11.68 -0.82 20.85
C GLU A 118 11.55 -2.33 21.02
N GLY A 119 12.62 -3.00 21.39
CA GLY A 119 12.62 -4.47 21.57
C GLY A 119 12.26 -5.25 20.29
N GLY A 120 12.49 -4.67 19.12
CA GLY A 120 12.18 -5.28 17.82
C GLY A 120 10.71 -5.23 17.41
N LYS A 121 9.90 -4.38 18.04
CA LYS A 121 8.47 -4.17 17.74
C LYS A 121 8.17 -2.69 17.59
N VAL A 122 7.13 -2.37 16.80
CA VAL A 122 6.59 -1.00 16.70
C VAL A 122 6.04 -0.57 18.05
N ASN A 123 6.34 0.68 18.44
CA ASN A 123 5.77 1.36 19.61
C ASN A 123 5.19 2.73 19.29
N GLY A 124 5.33 3.21 18.05
CA GLY A 124 4.79 4.51 17.66
C GLY A 124 5.05 4.87 16.20
N MET A 125 4.50 6.01 15.82
CA MET A 125 4.69 6.61 14.51
C MET A 125 4.73 8.13 14.65
N ARG A 126 5.68 8.79 13.98
CA ARG A 126 5.76 10.24 13.88
C ARG A 126 5.21 10.71 12.53
N TYR A 127 4.39 11.74 12.58
CA TYR A 127 3.96 12.44 11.38
C TYR A 127 4.05 13.95 11.58
N LYS A 128 4.14 14.68 10.46
CA LYS A 128 4.13 16.14 10.43
C LYS A 128 2.82 16.62 9.83
N ASP A 129 2.13 17.50 10.52
CA ASP A 129 1.05 18.29 9.93
C ASP A 129 1.67 19.28 8.93
N ARG A 130 1.35 19.12 7.66
CA ARG A 130 1.92 19.92 6.56
C ARG A 130 1.37 21.32 6.50
N ALA A 131 0.20 21.57 7.10
CA ALA A 131 -0.40 22.90 7.16
C ALA A 131 0.25 23.77 8.25
N THR A 132 0.55 23.19 9.41
CA THR A 132 1.10 23.92 10.57
C THR A 132 2.61 23.73 10.72
N GLY A 133 3.18 22.68 10.14
CA GLY A 133 4.58 22.29 10.31
C GLY A 133 4.87 21.55 11.61
N VAL A 134 3.86 21.33 12.46
CA VAL A 134 4.01 20.67 13.76
C VAL A 134 4.19 19.17 13.60
N GLU A 135 5.10 18.58 14.35
CA GLU A 135 5.31 17.14 14.41
C GLU A 135 4.54 16.53 15.59
N HIS A 136 3.98 15.37 15.35
CA HIS A 136 3.19 14.61 16.31
C HIS A 136 3.77 13.19 16.43
N LEU A 137 3.79 12.67 17.65
CA LEU A 137 4.04 11.26 17.94
C LEU A 137 2.72 10.60 18.33
N VAL A 138 2.39 9.48 17.69
CA VAL A 138 1.27 8.63 18.05
C VAL A 138 1.82 7.32 18.59
N GLU A 139 1.48 7.00 19.84
CA GLU A 139 1.80 5.70 20.44
C GLU A 139 0.85 4.65 19.90
N LEU A 140 1.40 3.56 19.36
CA LEU A 140 0.65 2.48 18.75
C LEU A 140 1.52 1.22 18.57
N GLU A 141 0.90 0.08 18.34
CA GLU A 141 1.62 -1.19 18.24
C GLU A 141 1.64 -1.77 16.82
N GLY A 142 0.98 -1.08 15.86
CA GLY A 142 0.96 -1.53 14.47
C GLY A 142 0.74 -0.43 13.45
N VAL A 143 1.34 -0.57 12.28
CA VAL A 143 1.20 0.36 11.16
C VAL A 143 0.86 -0.43 9.90
N PHE A 144 -0.28 -0.13 9.28
CA PHE A 144 -0.72 -0.71 8.02
C PHE A 144 -0.50 0.27 6.87
N VAL A 145 0.34 -0.09 5.91
CA VAL A 145 0.68 0.77 4.78
C VAL A 145 -0.25 0.47 3.61
N GLN A 146 -1.09 1.44 3.23
CA GLN A 146 -2.16 1.33 2.23
C GLN A 146 -2.11 2.46 1.19
N ILE A 147 -0.94 2.67 0.59
CA ILE A 147 -0.68 3.76 -0.38
C ILE A 147 -0.59 3.25 -1.83
N GLY A 148 -1.24 2.12 -2.10
CA GLY A 148 -1.36 1.52 -3.41
C GLY A 148 -0.29 0.48 -3.74
N LEU A 149 -0.30 0.05 -4.99
CA LEU A 149 0.55 -1.00 -5.52
C LEU A 149 1.52 -0.44 -6.56
N VAL A 150 2.60 -1.18 -6.80
CA VAL A 150 3.55 -0.94 -7.90
C VAL A 150 3.57 -2.19 -8.77
N PRO A 151 3.16 -2.10 -10.04
CA PRO A 151 3.24 -3.24 -10.96
C PRO A 151 4.67 -3.76 -11.12
N ASN A 152 4.83 -5.08 -11.24
CA ASN A 152 6.14 -5.73 -11.43
C ASN A 152 6.51 -5.76 -12.92
N THR A 153 6.57 -4.60 -13.55
CA THR A 153 6.67 -4.41 -15.01
C THR A 153 7.83 -3.53 -15.45
N GLU A 154 8.71 -3.11 -14.53
CA GLU A 154 9.82 -2.20 -14.83
C GLU A 154 10.75 -2.74 -15.95
N TRP A 155 10.93 -4.05 -15.98
CA TRP A 155 11.76 -4.74 -16.97
C TRP A 155 11.12 -4.78 -18.39
N LEU A 156 9.83 -4.45 -18.50
CA LEU A 156 9.10 -4.37 -19.77
C LEU A 156 9.17 -2.97 -20.40
N LYS A 157 9.73 -1.99 -19.68
CA LYS A 157 9.84 -0.61 -20.17
C LYS A 157 10.64 -0.57 -21.47
N GLY A 158 10.06 0.04 -22.51
CA GLY A 158 10.64 0.09 -23.84
C GLY A 158 10.42 -1.17 -24.70
N THR A 159 9.84 -2.24 -24.14
CA THR A 159 9.45 -3.45 -24.89
C THR A 159 7.96 -3.51 -25.13
N LEU A 160 7.15 -3.14 -24.15
CA LEU A 160 5.71 -3.06 -24.22
C LEU A 160 5.21 -1.67 -23.89
N GLU A 161 4.01 -1.34 -24.37
CA GLU A 161 3.31 -0.13 -23.96
C GLU A 161 2.83 -0.28 -22.52
N LEU A 162 3.21 0.69 -21.68
CA LEU A 162 2.80 0.77 -20.27
C LEU A 162 2.05 2.07 -20.03
N THR A 163 1.07 2.04 -19.10
CA THR A 163 0.43 3.25 -18.59
C THR A 163 1.45 4.12 -17.82
N LYS A 164 1.07 5.35 -17.52
CA LYS A 164 1.87 6.23 -16.63
C LYS A 164 2.10 5.64 -15.24
N PHE A 165 1.30 4.65 -14.84
CA PHE A 165 1.41 3.95 -13.55
C PHE A 165 2.21 2.65 -13.64
N GLY A 166 2.69 2.28 -14.85
CA GLY A 166 3.48 1.07 -15.09
C GLY A 166 2.65 -0.18 -15.40
N GLU A 167 1.33 -0.07 -15.53
CA GLU A 167 0.47 -1.20 -15.91
C GLU A 167 0.63 -1.51 -17.39
N ILE A 168 0.55 -2.79 -17.78
CA ILE A 168 0.63 -3.19 -19.18
C ILE A 168 -0.67 -2.78 -19.88
N VAL A 169 -0.56 -2.05 -21.00
CA VAL A 169 -1.71 -1.71 -21.82
C VAL A 169 -2.16 -2.94 -22.59
N VAL A 170 -3.43 -3.31 -22.45
CA VAL A 170 -4.05 -4.44 -23.12
C VAL A 170 -5.37 -4.05 -23.78
N ASP A 171 -5.74 -4.76 -24.85
CA ASP A 171 -7.07 -4.68 -25.47
C ASP A 171 -8.10 -5.56 -24.71
N ALA A 172 -9.34 -5.59 -25.21
CA ALA A 172 -10.42 -6.40 -24.63
C ALA A 172 -10.17 -7.92 -24.69
N LYS A 173 -9.14 -8.36 -25.41
CA LYS A 173 -8.71 -9.77 -25.52
C LYS A 173 -7.45 -10.06 -24.72
N GLY A 174 -6.96 -9.10 -23.94
CA GLY A 174 -5.72 -9.21 -23.18
C GLY A 174 -4.45 -9.14 -24.05
N GLN A 175 -4.55 -8.70 -25.32
CA GLN A 175 -3.38 -8.54 -26.19
C GLN A 175 -2.63 -7.26 -25.82
N THR A 176 -1.30 -7.38 -25.75
CA THR A 176 -0.40 -6.23 -25.53
C THR A 176 -0.02 -5.56 -26.85
N SER A 177 0.80 -4.52 -26.79
CA SER A 177 1.37 -3.85 -27.96
C SER A 177 2.30 -4.75 -28.81
N LEU A 178 2.74 -5.90 -28.28
CA LEU A 178 3.61 -6.84 -28.98
C LEU A 178 2.82 -8.08 -29.41
N PRO A 179 2.78 -8.42 -30.73
CA PRO A 179 2.06 -9.58 -31.21
C PRO A 179 2.49 -10.90 -30.56
N GLY A 180 1.52 -11.72 -30.16
CA GLY A 180 1.75 -12.99 -29.46
C GLY A 180 2.06 -12.85 -27.97
N VAL A 181 2.03 -11.64 -27.40
CA VAL A 181 2.20 -11.37 -25.98
C VAL A 181 0.89 -10.86 -25.40
N PHE A 182 0.42 -11.51 -24.36
CA PHE A 182 -0.81 -11.21 -23.62
C PHE A 182 -0.48 -10.86 -22.19
N ALA A 183 -1.36 -10.14 -21.49
CA ALA A 183 -1.22 -9.86 -20.06
C ALA A 183 -2.57 -9.92 -19.33
N ALA A 184 -2.51 -10.30 -18.03
CA ALA A 184 -3.63 -10.36 -17.10
C ALA A 184 -3.19 -9.99 -15.67
#